data_8ebb738c930d632ae60dee86ec0506ca
#
_entry.id   8ebb738c930d632ae60dee86ec0506ca
#
_cell.length_a   1.000
_cell.length_b   1.000
_cell.length_c   1.000
_cell.angle_alpha   90.00
_cell.angle_beta   90.00
_cell.angle_gamma   90.00
#
_symmetry.space_group_name_H-M   'P 1'
#
loop_
_entity.id
_entity.type
_entity.pdbx_description
1 polymer ?
#
loop_
_entity_poly.entity_id
_entity_poly.type
_entity_poly.pdbx_seq_one_letter_code
_entity_poly.pdbx_strand_id
1 'polypeptide(L)'
;MRIVAARRCRGAWARGYRSRVPVSESLLRSALAPGGTLAAVPDDFSALGAHYSGKVRENYTRGDERLIIVTDRISAFDVVLGTIPFKGQVLNALARHWFEATASLLPNHLRSVPDPQAMRVSECRPIPVEFVVRGYLTGVSDTSIWRAYERGEREFCGHPLPAGLRKHERLPSNLLTPSTKAPKGQHDLSVSKAWLVEQGLISAAQLDELERRCLALFAAGQAMAAERGLILVDTKYELGQLPTGEIVLIDEIHTPDSSRYWFA
;
A
#
# COMPACT_ATOMS: atom_id res chain seq x y z
N MET A 1 21.36 -24.57 -9.10
CA MET A 1 20.26 -24.00 -9.90
C MET A 1 20.70 -22.58 -10.31
N ARG A 2 20.98 -22.37 -11.59
CA ARG A 2 21.61 -21.14 -12.13
C ARG A 2 20.53 -20.03 -12.20
N ILE A 3 20.76 -18.91 -11.51
CA ILE A 3 19.97 -17.69 -11.68
C ILE A 3 20.35 -17.09 -13.04
N VAL A 4 19.38 -17.08 -13.95
CA VAL A 4 19.53 -16.46 -15.27
C VAL A 4 19.53 -14.94 -15.07
N ALA A 5 20.66 -14.31 -15.33
CA ALA A 5 20.80 -12.87 -15.34
C ALA A 5 19.99 -12.27 -16.50
N ALA A 6 18.92 -11.56 -16.20
CA ALA A 6 18.20 -10.72 -17.15
C ALA A 6 19.11 -9.56 -17.58
N ARG A 7 19.78 -9.70 -18.74
CA ARG A 7 20.42 -8.58 -19.47
C ARG A 7 19.36 -7.83 -20.27
N ARG A 8 19.38 -6.50 -20.14
CA ARG A 8 18.72 -5.43 -20.90
C ARG A 8 17.46 -4.80 -20.26
N CYS A 9 17.67 -3.87 -19.37
CA CYS A 9 16.91 -2.61 -19.31
C CYS A 9 17.90 -1.50 -19.01
N ARG A 10 18.53 -0.94 -20.06
CA ARG A 10 19.31 0.30 -19.99
C ARG A 10 18.40 1.42 -20.49
N GLY A 11 18.01 2.31 -19.60
CA GLY A 11 17.42 3.59 -19.99
C GLY A 11 16.56 4.20 -18.90
N ALA A 12 16.91 5.38 -18.46
CA ALA A 12 16.15 6.36 -17.73
C ALA A 12 16.21 6.42 -16.17
N TRP A 13 16.69 5.42 -15.44
CA TRP A 13 16.84 5.55 -13.98
C TRP A 13 18.14 6.21 -13.51
N ALA A 14 19.00 6.69 -14.42
CA ALA A 14 20.37 7.08 -14.14
C ALA A 14 20.57 8.56 -13.73
N ARG A 15 19.53 9.32 -13.46
CA ARG A 15 19.69 10.73 -13.07
C ARG A 15 19.02 11.05 -11.73
N GLY A 16 19.54 10.51 -10.64
CA GLY A 16 19.12 10.92 -9.30
C GLY A 16 19.45 9.98 -8.15
N TYR A 17 19.66 8.70 -8.39
CA TYR A 17 19.97 7.75 -7.32
C TYR A 17 21.30 7.04 -7.62
N ARG A 18 22.43 7.75 -7.40
CA ARG A 18 23.75 7.13 -7.34
C ARG A 18 24.10 6.77 -5.90
N SER A 19 23.53 5.69 -5.39
CA SER A 19 24.26 4.83 -4.48
C SER A 19 23.88 3.38 -4.80
N ARG A 20 24.41 2.87 -5.91
CA ARG A 20 24.61 1.44 -6.07
C ARG A 20 25.75 1.08 -5.11
N VAL A 21 25.46 1.00 -3.83
CA VAL A 21 26.29 0.16 -2.96
C VAL A 21 25.82 -1.25 -3.31
N PRO A 22 26.65 -2.05 -4.03
CA PRO A 22 26.28 -3.44 -4.26
C PRO A 22 26.16 -4.09 -2.89
N VAL A 23 25.02 -4.73 -2.63
CA VAL A 23 24.84 -5.49 -1.39
C VAL A 23 25.98 -6.53 -1.38
N SER A 24 26.94 -6.35 -0.49
CA SER A 24 28.10 -7.26 -0.43
C SER A 24 27.65 -8.64 0.03
N GLU A 25 28.35 -9.67 -0.40
CA GLU A 25 28.08 -11.04 0.05
C GLU A 25 28.16 -11.16 1.58
N SER A 26 29.07 -10.42 2.21
CA SER A 26 29.19 -10.36 3.67
C SER A 26 27.95 -9.77 4.33
N LEU A 27 27.37 -8.70 3.77
CA LEU A 27 26.14 -8.10 4.26
C LEU A 27 24.95 -9.05 4.09
N LEU A 28 24.86 -9.75 2.96
CA LEU A 28 23.83 -10.78 2.75
C LEU A 28 23.96 -11.92 3.76
N ARG A 29 25.18 -12.42 4.00
CA ARG A 29 25.43 -13.46 4.99
C ARG A 29 25.07 -13.02 6.41
N SER A 30 25.39 -11.78 6.77
CA SER A 30 25.01 -11.19 8.07
C SER A 30 23.50 -11.08 8.22
N ALA A 31 22.79 -10.62 7.19
CA ALA A 31 21.33 -10.48 7.21
C ALA A 31 20.59 -11.84 7.23
N LEU A 32 21.22 -12.90 6.71
CA LEU A 32 20.69 -14.26 6.73
C LEU A 32 21.04 -15.02 8.03
N ALA A 33 21.93 -14.47 8.85
CA ALA A 33 22.28 -15.07 10.15
C ALA A 33 21.10 -14.91 11.15
N PRO A 34 20.99 -15.76 12.17
CA PRO A 34 20.03 -15.58 13.25
C PRO A 34 20.15 -14.17 13.88
N GLY A 35 19.05 -13.45 13.96
CA GLY A 35 19.03 -12.05 14.45
C GLY A 35 19.45 -10.99 13.43
N GLY A 36 19.74 -11.36 12.17
CA GLY A 36 20.14 -10.43 11.11
C GLY A 36 18.98 -9.67 10.45
N THR A 37 17.74 -9.90 10.88
CA THR A 37 16.53 -9.21 10.38
C THR A 37 15.90 -8.38 11.49
N LEU A 38 15.28 -7.26 11.14
CA LEU A 38 14.53 -6.43 12.07
C LEU A 38 13.13 -7.04 12.30
N ALA A 39 13.02 -7.91 13.31
CA ALA A 39 11.74 -8.51 13.70
C ALA A 39 10.97 -7.65 14.71
N ALA A 40 11.68 -6.94 15.60
CA ALA A 40 11.14 -6.06 16.63
C ALA A 40 12.09 -4.89 16.86
N VAL A 41 11.57 -3.82 17.42
CA VAL A 41 12.38 -2.68 17.86
C VAL A 41 12.73 -2.87 19.33
N PRO A 42 13.97 -2.54 19.75
CA PRO A 42 14.36 -2.62 21.16
C PRO A 42 13.47 -1.78 22.07
N ASP A 43 13.31 -2.20 23.33
CA ASP A 43 12.42 -1.55 24.33
C ASP A 43 12.88 -0.13 24.74
N ASP A 44 14.12 0.26 24.45
CA ASP A 44 14.70 1.56 24.80
C ASP A 44 14.23 2.73 23.90
N PHE A 45 13.34 2.47 22.94
CA PHE A 45 12.76 3.48 22.06
C PHE A 45 11.57 4.26 22.68
N SER A 46 11.26 4.06 23.94
CA SER A 46 10.17 4.77 24.65
C SER A 46 10.27 6.31 24.58
N ALA A 47 11.47 6.86 24.47
CA ALA A 47 11.70 8.30 24.27
C ALA A 47 11.15 8.85 22.95
N LEU A 48 10.80 8.00 21.97
CA LEU A 48 10.22 8.39 20.70
C LEU A 48 8.72 8.73 20.81
N GLY A 49 8.05 8.36 21.90
CA GLY A 49 6.63 8.66 22.14
C GLY A 49 5.78 7.44 22.42
N ALA A 50 4.46 7.59 22.27
CA ALA A 50 3.50 6.50 22.46
C ALA A 50 3.71 5.41 21.40
N HIS A 51 3.90 4.18 21.85
CA HIS A 51 4.19 3.03 20.97
C HIS A 51 2.92 2.26 20.58
N TYR A 52 2.83 1.90 19.32
CA TYR A 52 1.86 0.95 18.79
C TYR A 52 2.54 -0.03 17.83
N SER A 53 2.44 -1.32 18.11
CA SER A 53 2.96 -2.39 17.26
C SER A 53 1.86 -2.91 16.32
N GLY A 54 2.06 -2.72 15.00
CA GLY A 54 1.28 -3.36 13.97
C GLY A 54 1.83 -4.73 13.56
N LYS A 55 1.21 -5.38 12.57
CA LYS A 55 1.66 -6.70 12.07
C LYS A 55 3.09 -6.66 11.52
N VAL A 56 3.44 -5.60 10.79
CA VAL A 56 4.73 -5.48 10.08
C VAL A 56 5.41 -4.12 10.31
N ARG A 57 4.85 -3.25 11.15
CA ARG A 57 5.37 -1.91 11.45
C ARG A 57 5.30 -1.62 12.93
N GLU A 58 6.30 -0.87 13.41
CA GLU A 58 6.27 -0.25 14.72
C GLU A 58 6.02 1.25 14.55
N ASN A 59 5.17 1.82 15.38
CA ASN A 59 4.76 3.21 15.30
C ASN A 59 5.02 3.90 16.63
N TYR A 60 5.64 5.07 16.59
CA TYR A 60 5.87 5.92 17.76
C TYR A 60 5.28 7.30 17.48
N THR A 61 4.31 7.72 18.28
CA THR A 61 3.64 9.01 18.12
C THR A 61 4.04 9.98 19.20
N ARG A 62 4.46 11.19 18.80
CA ARG A 62 4.76 12.29 19.69
C ARG A 62 4.30 13.62 19.10
N GLY A 63 3.27 14.21 19.72
CA GLY A 63 2.66 15.44 19.21
C GLY A 63 2.03 15.26 17.84
N ASP A 64 2.46 16.07 16.89
CA ASP A 64 1.96 16.08 15.50
C ASP A 64 2.80 15.22 14.55
N GLU A 65 3.71 14.41 15.09
CA GLU A 65 4.57 13.51 14.33
C GLU A 65 4.38 12.04 14.73
N ARG A 66 4.53 11.19 13.74
CA ARG A 66 4.67 9.75 13.92
C ARG A 66 5.96 9.28 13.26
N LEU A 67 6.73 8.44 13.96
CA LEU A 67 7.80 7.64 13.38
C LEU A 67 7.24 6.26 13.05
N ILE A 68 7.32 5.85 11.80
CA ILE A 68 6.95 4.52 11.33
C ILE A 68 8.23 3.77 11.04
N ILE A 69 8.43 2.62 11.69
CA ILE A 69 9.55 1.70 11.43
C ILE A 69 8.99 0.48 10.72
N VAL A 70 9.40 0.28 9.47
CA VAL A 70 8.98 -0.87 8.67
C VAL A 70 9.90 -2.04 8.97
N THR A 71 9.36 -3.07 9.61
CA THR A 71 10.12 -4.27 9.99
C THR A 71 10.28 -5.23 8.81
N ASP A 72 11.14 -6.23 8.99
CA ASP A 72 11.32 -7.32 8.03
C ASP A 72 10.28 -8.43 8.17
N ARG A 73 9.30 -8.25 9.09
CA ARG A 73 8.21 -9.23 9.28
C ARG A 73 7.38 -9.39 8.01
N ILE A 74 6.97 -10.62 7.73
CA ILE A 74 5.94 -10.95 6.75
C ILE A 74 4.73 -11.49 7.49
N SER A 75 3.54 -11.03 7.11
CA SER A 75 2.28 -11.50 7.69
C SER A 75 1.33 -11.94 6.59
N ALA A 76 0.55 -12.98 6.87
CA ALA A 76 -0.59 -13.39 6.07
C ALA A 76 -1.67 -13.94 7.00
N PHE A 77 -2.94 -13.75 6.62
CA PHE A 77 -4.10 -14.21 7.42
C PHE A 77 -4.03 -13.76 8.89
N ASP A 78 -3.60 -12.51 9.12
CA ASP A 78 -3.43 -11.89 10.44
C ASP A 78 -2.35 -12.52 11.34
N VAL A 79 -1.55 -13.43 10.81
CA VAL A 79 -0.44 -14.09 11.51
C VAL A 79 0.90 -13.60 10.95
N VAL A 80 1.85 -13.29 11.83
CA VAL A 80 3.26 -13.07 11.46
C VAL A 80 3.90 -14.43 11.19
N LEU A 81 4.31 -14.65 9.93
CA LEU A 81 4.87 -15.94 9.48
C LEU A 81 6.38 -16.04 9.68
N GLY A 82 7.08 -14.91 9.76
CA GLY A 82 8.53 -14.86 9.87
C GLY A 82 9.09 -13.52 9.41
N THR A 83 10.35 -13.48 9.04
CA THR A 83 11.05 -12.30 8.53
C THR A 83 11.73 -12.59 7.20
N ILE A 84 11.82 -11.57 6.34
CA ILE A 84 12.57 -11.60 5.09
C ILE A 84 13.63 -10.49 5.15
N PRO A 85 14.92 -10.80 5.04
CA PRO A 85 15.99 -9.82 5.08
C PRO A 85 15.75 -8.65 4.11
N PHE A 86 15.93 -7.42 4.59
CA PHE A 86 15.77 -6.18 3.84
C PHE A 86 14.34 -5.85 3.37
N LYS A 87 13.32 -6.66 3.71
CA LYS A 87 11.93 -6.40 3.32
C LYS A 87 11.50 -5.00 3.73
N GLY A 88 11.76 -4.62 4.99
CA GLY A 88 11.40 -3.30 5.52
C GLY A 88 12.05 -2.16 4.74
N GLN A 89 13.35 -2.28 4.41
CA GLN A 89 14.06 -1.27 3.62
C GLN A 89 13.49 -1.13 2.21
N VAL A 90 13.20 -2.24 1.55
CA VAL A 90 12.63 -2.25 0.18
C VAL A 90 11.26 -1.60 0.18
N LEU A 91 10.38 -1.98 1.09
CA LEU A 91 9.02 -1.42 1.18
C LEU A 91 9.04 0.07 1.52
N ASN A 92 9.89 0.48 2.49
CA ASN A 92 10.04 1.88 2.86
C ASN A 92 10.57 2.73 1.69
N ALA A 93 11.57 2.23 0.96
CA ALA A 93 12.12 2.91 -0.22
C ALA A 93 11.10 3.02 -1.36
N LEU A 94 10.28 1.98 -1.59
CA LEU A 94 9.20 2.00 -2.58
C LEU A 94 8.10 2.99 -2.17
N ALA A 95 7.64 2.94 -0.92
CA ALA A 95 6.63 3.87 -0.41
C ALA A 95 7.10 5.33 -0.55
N ARG A 96 8.34 5.63 -0.15
CA ARG A 96 8.95 6.96 -0.34
C ARG A 96 8.93 7.39 -1.80
N HIS A 97 9.42 6.53 -2.71
CA HIS A 97 9.46 6.83 -4.14
C HIS A 97 8.07 7.22 -4.67
N TRP A 98 7.05 6.43 -4.32
CA TRP A 98 5.69 6.69 -4.77
C TRP A 98 5.10 7.94 -4.13
N PHE A 99 5.32 8.20 -2.84
CA PHE A 99 4.89 9.44 -2.18
C PHE A 99 5.48 10.68 -2.87
N GLU A 100 6.77 10.65 -3.19
CA GLU A 100 7.45 11.75 -3.89
C GLU A 100 6.93 11.91 -5.34
N ALA A 101 6.79 10.81 -6.08
CA ALA A 101 6.39 10.83 -7.48
C ALA A 101 4.92 11.25 -7.70
N THR A 102 4.06 11.09 -6.70
CA THR A 102 2.60 11.30 -6.82
C THR A 102 2.07 12.43 -5.94
N ALA A 103 2.93 13.18 -5.26
CA ALA A 103 2.55 14.23 -4.32
C ALA A 103 1.64 15.31 -4.94
N SER A 104 1.79 15.58 -6.24
CA SER A 104 0.94 16.54 -6.96
C SER A 104 -0.48 16.04 -7.24
N LEU A 105 -0.71 14.71 -7.21
CA LEU A 105 -2.03 14.13 -7.44
C LEU A 105 -2.84 14.04 -6.14
N LEU A 106 -2.19 13.61 -5.07
CA LEU A 106 -2.77 13.54 -3.74
C LEU A 106 -1.66 13.81 -2.71
N PRO A 107 -1.78 14.84 -1.87
CA PRO A 107 -0.84 15.07 -0.79
C PRO A 107 -0.71 13.84 0.11
N ASN A 108 0.45 13.70 0.74
CA ASN A 108 0.72 12.58 1.63
C ASN A 108 1.36 13.04 2.95
N HIS A 109 1.41 12.16 3.91
CA HIS A 109 1.87 12.45 5.26
C HIS A 109 3.39 12.44 5.44
N LEU A 110 4.19 12.08 4.42
CA LEU A 110 5.64 11.95 4.53
C LEU A 110 6.31 13.30 4.84
N ARG A 111 7.14 13.34 5.89
CA ARG A 111 8.00 14.49 6.24
C ARG A 111 9.45 14.24 5.90
N SER A 112 10.00 13.08 6.32
CA SER A 112 11.40 12.71 6.07
C SER A 112 11.64 11.21 6.24
N VAL A 113 12.78 10.75 5.74
CA VAL A 113 13.22 9.35 5.87
C VAL A 113 14.57 9.35 6.59
N PRO A 114 14.57 9.28 7.94
CA PRO A 114 15.78 9.33 8.75
C PRO A 114 16.64 8.07 8.66
N ASP A 115 16.04 6.93 8.29
CA ASP A 115 16.69 5.62 8.19
C ASP A 115 16.08 4.83 7.03
N PRO A 116 16.81 3.92 6.37
CA PRO A 116 16.26 3.08 5.30
C PRO A 116 14.99 2.31 5.67
N GLN A 117 14.78 1.98 6.95
CA GLN A 117 13.59 1.29 7.44
C GLN A 117 12.61 2.21 8.19
N ALA A 118 12.87 3.51 8.28
CA ALA A 118 12.03 4.42 9.04
C ALA A 118 11.64 5.67 8.26
N MET A 119 10.42 6.14 8.44
CA MET A 119 9.96 7.43 7.96
C MET A 119 9.27 8.22 9.08
N ARG A 120 9.53 9.52 9.10
CA ARG A 120 8.77 10.49 9.89
C ARG A 120 7.62 11.01 9.06
N VAL A 121 6.45 10.98 9.63
CA VAL A 121 5.21 11.39 8.97
C VAL A 121 4.41 12.35 9.85
N SER A 122 3.52 13.11 9.26
CA SER A 122 2.53 13.87 10.00
C SER A 122 1.56 12.92 10.68
N GLU A 123 1.27 13.16 11.97
CA GLU A 123 0.20 12.44 12.65
C GLU A 123 -1.15 12.83 12.06
N CYS A 124 -1.95 11.83 11.72
CA CYS A 124 -3.23 12.00 11.07
C CYS A 124 -4.29 11.18 11.79
N ARG A 125 -5.52 11.66 11.80
CA ARG A 125 -6.68 10.84 12.17
C ARG A 125 -7.04 9.95 10.98
N PRO A 126 -6.83 8.63 11.04
CA PRO A 126 -7.17 7.75 9.92
C PRO A 126 -8.67 7.78 9.62
N ILE A 127 -9.01 7.79 8.33
CA ILE A 127 -10.39 7.52 7.89
C ILE A 127 -10.57 6.00 7.98
N PRO A 128 -11.61 5.49 8.66
CA PRO A 128 -11.75 4.05 8.94
C PRO A 128 -12.28 3.28 7.72
N VAL A 129 -11.72 3.58 6.54
CA VAL A 129 -12.08 3.00 5.24
C VAL A 129 -10.81 2.76 4.43
N GLU A 130 -10.74 1.63 3.78
CA GLU A 130 -9.73 1.34 2.77
C GLU A 130 -10.29 1.69 1.39
N PHE A 131 -9.58 2.52 0.65
CA PHE A 131 -9.93 2.94 -0.71
C PHE A 131 -9.27 2.00 -1.71
N VAL A 132 -9.94 0.89 -2.02
CA VAL A 132 -9.41 -0.12 -2.94
C VAL A 132 -9.74 0.28 -4.38
N VAL A 133 -8.72 0.46 -5.23
CA VAL A 133 -8.90 0.72 -6.67
C VAL A 133 -8.52 -0.54 -7.46
N ARG A 134 -9.39 -0.92 -8.39
CA ARG A 134 -9.25 -2.14 -9.18
C ARG A 134 -9.31 -1.84 -10.67
N GLY A 135 -8.32 -2.37 -11.42
CA GLY A 135 -8.31 -2.34 -12.88
C GLY A 135 -8.71 -3.67 -13.52
N TYR A 136 -8.84 -4.74 -12.73
CA TYR A 136 -9.05 -6.11 -13.21
C TYR A 136 -10.06 -6.86 -12.35
N LEU A 137 -10.83 -7.76 -12.98
CA LEU A 137 -11.78 -8.65 -12.33
C LEU A 137 -11.03 -9.84 -11.72
N THR A 138 -10.56 -9.71 -10.47
CA THR A 138 -9.73 -10.72 -9.80
C THR A 138 -9.96 -10.79 -8.30
N GLY A 139 -9.30 -11.72 -7.64
CA GLY A 139 -9.34 -11.95 -6.20
C GLY A 139 -9.67 -13.40 -5.88
N VAL A 140 -9.35 -13.82 -4.65
CA VAL A 140 -9.54 -15.19 -4.17
C VAL A 140 -10.34 -15.26 -2.86
N SER A 141 -10.37 -14.16 -2.08
CA SER A 141 -11.20 -14.07 -0.87
C SER A 141 -12.69 -14.02 -1.21
N ASP A 142 -13.54 -14.48 -0.32
CA ASP A 142 -14.99 -14.51 -0.53
C ASP A 142 -15.60 -13.12 -0.73
N THR A 143 -14.95 -12.06 -0.21
CA THR A 143 -15.34 -10.66 -0.37
C THR A 143 -14.75 -10.00 -1.64
N SER A 144 -14.01 -10.76 -2.49
CA SER A 144 -13.40 -10.20 -3.70
C SER A 144 -14.43 -9.99 -4.82
N ILE A 145 -14.15 -9.02 -5.68
CA ILE A 145 -14.98 -8.71 -6.85
C ILE A 145 -15.15 -9.91 -7.79
N TRP A 146 -14.12 -10.77 -7.94
CA TRP A 146 -14.26 -11.99 -8.74
C TRP A 146 -15.27 -12.97 -8.14
N ARG A 147 -15.20 -13.21 -6.82
CA ARG A 147 -16.11 -14.13 -6.17
C ARG A 147 -17.56 -13.66 -6.22
N ALA A 148 -17.81 -12.37 -6.06
CA ALA A 148 -19.12 -11.77 -6.26
C ALA A 148 -19.62 -12.01 -7.71
N TYR A 149 -18.79 -11.73 -8.70
CA TYR A 149 -19.12 -11.94 -10.11
C TYR A 149 -19.36 -13.41 -10.45
N GLU A 150 -18.56 -14.34 -9.92
CA GLU A 150 -18.67 -15.80 -10.09
C GLU A 150 -19.99 -16.34 -9.53
N ARG A 151 -20.48 -15.75 -8.41
CA ARG A 151 -21.81 -16.06 -7.84
C ARG A 151 -22.98 -15.50 -8.66
N GLY A 152 -22.73 -14.77 -9.75
CA GLY A 152 -23.76 -14.21 -10.60
C GLY A 152 -24.09 -12.75 -10.29
N GLU A 153 -23.43 -12.11 -9.32
CA GLU A 153 -23.61 -10.68 -9.04
C GLU A 153 -23.12 -9.85 -10.22
N ARG A 154 -23.91 -8.83 -10.60
CA ARG A 154 -23.58 -7.91 -11.71
C ARG A 154 -23.50 -6.46 -11.25
N GLU A 155 -23.37 -6.28 -9.95
CA GLU A 155 -23.04 -5.03 -9.29
C GLU A 155 -22.05 -5.32 -8.16
N PHE A 156 -21.06 -4.43 -7.98
CA PHE A 156 -20.09 -4.53 -6.90
C PHE A 156 -19.76 -3.13 -6.38
N CYS A 157 -19.98 -2.88 -5.10
CA CYS A 157 -19.80 -1.58 -4.45
C CYS A 157 -20.56 -0.42 -5.14
N GLY A 158 -21.73 -0.71 -5.74
CA GLY A 158 -22.52 0.26 -6.50
C GLY A 158 -22.08 0.44 -7.96
N HIS A 159 -21.09 -0.33 -8.44
CA HIS A 159 -20.65 -0.30 -9.83
C HIS A 159 -21.26 -1.45 -10.63
N PRO A 160 -21.95 -1.18 -11.76
CA PRO A 160 -22.44 -2.23 -12.64
C PRO A 160 -21.27 -2.95 -13.32
N LEU A 161 -21.36 -4.28 -13.38
CA LEU A 161 -20.37 -5.13 -14.03
C LEU A 161 -20.96 -5.75 -15.30
N PRO A 162 -20.34 -5.58 -16.48
CA PRO A 162 -20.80 -6.19 -17.72
C PRO A 162 -20.90 -7.71 -17.63
N ALA A 163 -21.84 -8.31 -18.34
CA ALA A 163 -21.90 -9.75 -18.49
C ALA A 163 -20.75 -10.27 -19.38
N GLY A 164 -20.35 -11.54 -19.21
CA GLY A 164 -19.39 -12.23 -20.07
C GLY A 164 -17.91 -11.97 -19.74
N LEU A 165 -17.59 -11.21 -18.67
CA LEU A 165 -16.22 -11.04 -18.23
C LEU A 165 -15.64 -12.36 -17.67
N ARG A 166 -14.37 -12.57 -17.92
CA ARG A 166 -13.60 -13.72 -17.39
C ARG A 166 -12.73 -13.31 -16.21
N LYS A 167 -12.38 -14.27 -15.40
CA LYS A 167 -11.42 -14.06 -14.32
C LYS A 167 -10.11 -13.49 -14.87
N HIS A 168 -9.56 -12.49 -14.17
CA HIS A 168 -8.34 -11.76 -14.55
C HIS A 168 -8.49 -10.86 -15.78
N GLU A 169 -9.69 -10.69 -16.29
CA GLU A 169 -9.95 -9.75 -17.39
C GLU A 169 -9.90 -8.30 -16.90
N ARG A 170 -9.43 -7.41 -17.77
CA ARG A 170 -9.40 -5.97 -17.50
C ARG A 170 -10.83 -5.44 -17.43
N LEU A 171 -11.11 -4.66 -16.40
CA LEU A 171 -12.38 -3.94 -16.29
C LEU A 171 -12.47 -2.83 -17.35
N PRO A 172 -13.67 -2.47 -17.80
CA PRO A 172 -13.88 -1.38 -18.77
C PRO A 172 -13.29 -0.04 -18.30
N SER A 173 -13.31 0.19 -16.99
CA SER A 173 -12.66 1.33 -16.32
C SER A 173 -12.10 0.90 -14.97
N ASN A 174 -11.17 1.67 -14.41
CA ASN A 174 -10.75 1.47 -13.04
C ASN A 174 -11.91 1.81 -12.11
N LEU A 175 -12.14 0.98 -11.07
CA LEU A 175 -13.24 1.13 -10.14
C LEU A 175 -12.70 1.41 -8.72
N LEU A 176 -13.26 2.38 -8.03
CA LEU A 176 -13.09 2.55 -6.59
C LEU A 176 -14.11 1.66 -5.87
N THR A 177 -13.63 0.71 -5.10
CA THR A 177 -14.42 -0.28 -4.36
C THR A 177 -14.03 -0.24 -2.89
N PRO A 178 -14.61 0.68 -2.09
CA PRO A 178 -14.22 0.85 -0.70
C PRO A 178 -14.43 -0.40 0.12
N SER A 179 -13.64 -0.55 1.18
CA SER A 179 -13.76 -1.61 2.17
C SER A 179 -13.73 -1.04 3.58
N THR A 180 -14.50 -1.57 4.48
CA THR A 180 -14.43 -1.20 5.89
C THR A 180 -13.12 -1.67 6.50
N LYS A 181 -12.69 -1.05 7.59
CA LYS A 181 -11.67 -1.57 8.49
C LYS A 181 -12.35 -2.26 9.66
N ALA A 182 -12.51 -3.56 9.57
CA ALA A 182 -13.13 -4.33 10.64
C ALA A 182 -12.23 -4.41 11.89
N PRO A 183 -12.79 -4.52 13.08
CA PRO A 183 -12.04 -4.84 14.28
C PRO A 183 -11.26 -6.16 14.12
N LYS A 184 -10.14 -6.28 14.85
CA LYS A 184 -9.31 -7.49 14.81
C LYS A 184 -10.14 -8.77 15.02
N GLY A 185 -10.00 -9.71 14.10
CA GLY A 185 -10.75 -10.98 14.11
C GLY A 185 -12.07 -10.98 13.31
N GLN A 186 -12.42 -9.86 12.68
CA GLN A 186 -13.52 -9.77 11.72
C GLN A 186 -12.97 -9.51 10.32
N HIS A 187 -13.76 -9.82 9.29
CA HIS A 187 -13.38 -9.57 7.91
C HIS A 187 -13.84 -8.18 7.44
N ASP A 188 -12.98 -7.52 6.68
CA ASP A 188 -13.34 -6.30 5.99
C ASP A 188 -14.44 -6.56 4.96
N LEU A 189 -15.43 -5.67 4.90
CA LEU A 189 -16.57 -5.77 3.99
C LEU A 189 -16.42 -4.74 2.88
N SER A 190 -16.59 -5.22 1.64
CA SER A 190 -16.71 -4.31 0.50
C SER A 190 -18.05 -3.57 0.59
N VAL A 191 -18.01 -2.23 0.51
CA VAL A 191 -19.18 -1.36 0.69
C VAL A 191 -19.32 -0.39 -0.47
N SER A 192 -20.55 0.12 -0.69
CA SER A 192 -20.79 1.14 -1.70
C SER A 192 -20.35 2.53 -1.23
N LYS A 193 -20.15 3.43 -2.16
CA LYS A 193 -19.92 4.85 -1.86
C LYS A 193 -21.11 5.47 -1.09
N ALA A 194 -22.33 5.12 -1.45
CA ALA A 194 -23.53 5.56 -0.77
C ALA A 194 -23.52 5.17 0.70
N TRP A 195 -23.15 3.93 0.99
CA TRP A 195 -23.03 3.43 2.36
C TRP A 195 -22.06 4.26 3.22
N LEU A 196 -20.91 4.67 2.68
CA LEU A 196 -19.94 5.50 3.43
C LEU A 196 -20.52 6.86 3.83
N VAL A 197 -21.32 7.46 2.96
CA VAL A 197 -21.99 8.74 3.20
C VAL A 197 -23.12 8.55 4.22
N GLU A 198 -23.93 7.52 4.09
CA GLU A 198 -25.02 7.18 5.00
C GLU A 198 -24.53 6.91 6.43
N GLN A 199 -23.36 6.28 6.57
CA GLN A 199 -22.72 6.07 7.87
C GLN A 199 -22.02 7.34 8.43
N GLY A 200 -22.03 8.44 7.71
CA GLY A 200 -21.39 9.70 8.14
C GLY A 200 -19.87 9.61 8.23
N LEU A 201 -19.24 8.63 7.59
CA LEU A 201 -17.78 8.44 7.61
C LEU A 201 -17.07 9.50 6.77
N ILE A 202 -17.71 9.95 5.70
CA ILE A 202 -17.22 10.95 4.76
C ILE A 202 -18.41 11.65 4.09
N SER A 203 -18.29 12.94 3.79
CA SER A 203 -19.31 13.63 3.02
C SER A 203 -19.28 13.25 1.53
N ALA A 204 -20.42 13.34 0.84
CA ALA A 204 -20.52 13.04 -0.58
C ALA A 204 -19.49 13.85 -1.41
N ALA A 205 -19.38 15.16 -1.17
CA ALA A 205 -18.44 16.02 -1.88
C ALA A 205 -16.97 15.63 -1.65
N GLN A 206 -16.60 15.26 -0.41
CA GLN A 206 -15.27 14.76 -0.12
C GLN A 206 -15.00 13.41 -0.82
N LEU A 207 -16.00 12.51 -0.81
CA LEU A 207 -15.87 11.19 -1.42
C LEU A 207 -15.67 11.28 -2.94
N ASP A 208 -16.41 12.14 -3.63
CA ASP A 208 -16.27 12.35 -5.07
C ASP A 208 -14.87 12.90 -5.43
N GLU A 209 -14.36 13.84 -4.66
CA GLU A 209 -13.02 14.38 -4.84
C GLU A 209 -11.94 13.31 -4.57
N LEU A 210 -12.08 12.52 -3.51
CA LEU A 210 -11.15 11.44 -3.19
C LEU A 210 -11.19 10.32 -4.21
N GLU A 211 -12.36 9.95 -4.71
CA GLU A 211 -12.48 8.99 -5.82
C GLU A 211 -11.70 9.47 -7.04
N ARG A 212 -11.94 10.69 -7.47
CA ARG A 212 -11.23 11.30 -8.60
C ARG A 212 -9.71 11.25 -8.41
N ARG A 213 -9.22 11.60 -7.21
CA ARG A 213 -7.79 11.58 -6.90
C ARG A 213 -7.23 10.17 -6.80
N CYS A 214 -7.92 9.24 -6.16
CA CYS A 214 -7.49 7.83 -6.07
C CYS A 214 -7.43 7.17 -7.46
N LEU A 215 -8.41 7.44 -8.33
CA LEU A 215 -8.40 6.94 -9.71
C LEU A 215 -7.25 7.54 -10.53
N ALA A 216 -6.97 8.84 -10.39
CA ALA A 216 -5.83 9.50 -11.05
C ALA A 216 -4.49 8.94 -10.55
N LEU A 217 -4.37 8.73 -9.23
CA LEU A 217 -3.20 8.13 -8.59
C LEU A 217 -2.93 6.70 -9.10
N PHE A 218 -3.99 5.90 -9.21
CA PHE A 218 -3.91 4.54 -9.74
C PHE A 218 -3.53 4.51 -11.21
N ALA A 219 -4.11 5.38 -12.03
CA ALA A 219 -3.77 5.50 -13.46
C ALA A 219 -2.30 5.90 -13.65
N ALA A 220 -1.78 6.84 -12.86
CA ALA A 220 -0.36 7.18 -12.86
C ALA A 220 0.52 5.99 -12.47
N GLY A 221 0.12 5.23 -11.44
CA GLY A 221 0.78 3.98 -11.03
C GLY A 221 0.79 2.94 -12.13
N GLN A 222 -0.34 2.74 -12.84
CA GLN A 222 -0.43 1.84 -13.99
C GLN A 222 0.52 2.24 -15.12
N ALA A 223 0.60 3.54 -15.44
CA ALA A 223 1.48 4.04 -16.49
C ALA A 223 2.96 3.79 -16.13
N MET A 224 3.37 4.14 -14.91
CA MET A 224 4.75 3.94 -14.43
C MET A 224 5.12 2.44 -14.32
N ALA A 225 4.18 1.58 -13.95
CA ALA A 225 4.39 0.13 -13.91
C ALA A 225 4.57 -0.44 -15.33
N ALA A 226 3.74 0.00 -16.29
CA ALA A 226 3.78 -0.45 -17.68
C ALA A 226 5.13 -0.16 -18.36
N GLU A 227 5.76 1.00 -18.07
CA GLU A 227 7.12 1.31 -18.55
C GLU A 227 8.17 0.26 -18.14
N ARG A 228 7.86 -0.59 -17.17
CA ARG A 228 8.73 -1.63 -16.59
C ARG A 228 8.26 -3.03 -16.87
N GLY A 229 7.29 -3.20 -17.78
CA GLY A 229 6.71 -4.49 -18.11
C GLY A 229 5.88 -5.08 -16.97
N LEU A 230 5.30 -4.23 -16.12
CA LEU A 230 4.44 -4.63 -15.02
C LEU A 230 3.01 -4.11 -15.23
N ILE A 231 2.05 -4.86 -14.76
CA ILE A 231 0.64 -4.50 -14.71
C ILE A 231 0.28 -4.23 -13.25
N LEU A 232 -0.08 -2.99 -12.90
CA LEU A 232 -0.69 -2.69 -11.60
C LEU A 232 -2.18 -3.07 -11.69
N VAL A 233 -2.54 -4.10 -10.97
CA VAL A 233 -3.84 -4.78 -11.06
C VAL A 233 -4.88 -4.14 -10.16
N ASP A 234 -4.52 -3.98 -8.91
CA ASP A 234 -5.28 -3.32 -7.88
C ASP A 234 -4.35 -2.79 -6.78
N THR A 235 -4.88 -1.89 -5.98
CA THR A 235 -4.17 -1.31 -4.84
C THR A 235 -5.15 -0.91 -3.75
N LYS A 236 -4.64 -0.79 -2.54
CA LYS A 236 -5.34 -0.27 -1.37
C LYS A 236 -4.69 1.04 -0.94
N TYR A 237 -5.49 2.11 -0.84
CA TYR A 237 -5.07 3.37 -0.26
C TYR A 237 -5.68 3.56 1.11
N GLU A 238 -4.90 4.11 2.02
CA GLU A 238 -5.36 4.58 3.31
C GLU A 238 -5.25 6.10 3.36
N LEU A 239 -6.29 6.75 3.87
CA LEU A 239 -6.37 8.19 3.96
C LEU A 239 -6.50 8.62 5.42
N GLY A 240 -5.94 9.77 5.75
CA GLY A 240 -6.03 10.36 7.06
C GLY A 240 -6.27 11.86 6.98
N GLN A 241 -6.86 12.42 8.01
CA GLN A 241 -7.13 13.84 8.12
C GLN A 241 -6.09 14.48 9.04
N LEU A 242 -5.40 15.50 8.53
CA LEU A 242 -4.52 16.36 9.31
C LEU A 242 -5.34 17.24 10.28
N PRO A 243 -4.70 17.78 11.34
CA PRO A 243 -5.39 18.76 12.22
C PRO A 243 -5.94 19.98 11.49
N THR A 244 -5.41 20.31 10.32
CA THR A 244 -5.91 21.39 9.44
C THR A 244 -7.22 21.05 8.75
N GLY A 245 -7.67 19.79 8.81
CA GLY A 245 -8.83 19.28 8.07
C GLY A 245 -8.48 18.72 6.68
N GLU A 246 -7.26 18.91 6.19
CA GLU A 246 -6.80 18.37 4.91
C GLU A 246 -6.74 16.84 4.96
N ILE A 247 -7.25 16.19 3.90
CA ILE A 247 -7.14 14.74 3.74
C ILE A 247 -5.88 14.41 2.91
N VAL A 248 -5.05 13.54 3.47
CA VAL A 248 -3.79 13.12 2.87
C VAL A 248 -3.69 11.60 2.79
N LEU A 249 -2.87 11.12 1.88
CA LEU A 249 -2.51 9.72 1.77
C LEU A 249 -1.60 9.33 2.92
N ILE A 250 -1.91 8.24 3.59
CA ILE A 250 -1.13 7.70 4.71
C ILE A 250 -0.72 6.25 4.43
N ASP A 251 0.02 5.66 5.36
CA ASP A 251 0.49 4.28 5.36
C ASP A 251 1.52 4.00 4.26
N GLU A 252 1.15 3.39 3.18
CA GLU A 252 2.01 3.07 2.04
C GLU A 252 1.24 3.18 0.71
N ILE A 253 1.98 3.23 -0.39
CA ILE A 253 1.38 3.35 -1.71
C ILE A 253 2.13 2.48 -2.72
N HIS A 254 1.38 1.72 -3.52
CA HIS A 254 1.86 0.93 -4.65
C HIS A 254 3.03 -0.01 -4.31
N THR A 255 3.21 -0.37 -3.05
CA THR A 255 4.18 -1.40 -2.65
C THR A 255 3.62 -2.79 -2.92
N PRO A 256 4.45 -3.84 -3.01
CA PRO A 256 3.97 -5.20 -3.14
C PRO A 256 3.12 -5.71 -1.97
N ASP A 257 3.17 -5.04 -0.80
CA ASP A 257 2.32 -5.38 0.35
C ASP A 257 0.91 -4.75 0.23
N SER A 258 0.79 -3.57 -0.41
CA SER A 258 -0.51 -2.86 -0.59
C SER A 258 -1.12 -3.08 -1.97
N SER A 259 -0.40 -3.64 -2.92
CA SER A 259 -0.79 -3.69 -4.33
C SER A 259 -0.46 -5.02 -4.97
N ARG A 260 -1.26 -5.39 -5.96
CA ARG A 260 -1.03 -6.57 -6.78
C ARG A 260 -0.44 -6.17 -8.13
N TYR A 261 0.65 -6.84 -8.48
CA TYR A 261 1.31 -6.68 -9.76
C TYR A 261 1.35 -8.00 -10.53
N TRP A 262 1.20 -7.92 -11.85
CA TRP A 262 1.48 -9.02 -12.77
C TRP A 262 2.58 -8.60 -13.74
N PHE A 263 3.27 -9.57 -14.31
CA PHE A 263 4.12 -9.34 -15.48
C PHE A 263 3.24 -9.16 -16.72
N ALA A 264 3.62 -8.18 -17.59
CA ALA A 264 2.92 -7.91 -18.85
C ALA A 264 3.20 -8.98 -19.90
#